data_7b80706e312d6c38513eb5ad31ca5b15
#
_entry.id   7b80706e312d6c38513eb5ad31ca5b15
#
_cell.length_a   1.000
_cell.length_b   1.000
_cell.length_c   1.000
_cell.angle_alpha   90.00
_cell.angle_beta   90.00
_cell.angle_gamma   90.00
#
_symmetry.space_group_name_H-M   'P 1'
#
loop_
_entity.id
_entity.type
_entity.pdbx_description
1 polymer ?
#
loop_
_entity_poly.entity_id
_entity_poly.type
_entity_poly.pdbx_seq_one_letter_code
_entity_poly.pdbx_strand_id
1 'polypeptide(L)'
;SKISHYLIANGEDQINQLKTWGVQGNIIEISRNTIYDSLDLVGLEQTENKREVVISIHRTENINSKDNMKSLINVISNIKDNYDVSWYLHIPTKNKLKSFNLINSNKLKNVNLIDLVPYDEFLNKLYNSEFVITDGDGVVEECYILGVPTLVWRYEHLDSNHLFSGDSSLLLSDFNFDKCLNFFQNYKNFKTDRKKDSSSPSKEALDKLINSI
;
A
#
# COMPACT_ATOMS: atom_id res chain seq x y z
N SER A 1 -11.25 -8.64 18.07
CA SER A 1 -11.21 -8.02 19.37
C SER A 1 -12.40 -8.41 20.24
N LYS A 2 -12.24 -9.47 21.03
CA LYS A 2 -13.31 -9.93 21.98
C LYS A 2 -13.49 -8.99 23.18
N ILE A 3 -12.67 -7.95 23.31
CA ILE A 3 -12.66 -7.01 24.45
C ILE A 3 -13.09 -5.60 24.08
N SER A 4 -13.37 -5.32 22.81
CA SER A 4 -13.85 -4.00 22.37
C SER A 4 -15.36 -3.93 22.49
N HIS A 5 -15.90 -2.86 23.07
CA HIS A 5 -17.34 -2.59 23.15
C HIS A 5 -17.88 -2.10 21.80
N TYR A 6 -17.09 -1.32 21.09
CA TYR A 6 -17.40 -0.77 19.78
C TYR A 6 -16.29 -1.13 18.79
N LEU A 7 -16.68 -1.38 17.56
CA LEU A 7 -15.80 -1.65 16.42
C LEU A 7 -16.21 -0.75 15.27
N ILE A 8 -15.26 -0.04 14.72
CA ILE A 8 -15.49 0.80 13.54
C ILE A 8 -15.16 -0.04 12.31
N ALA A 9 -16.08 -0.11 11.37
CA ALA A 9 -15.93 -0.85 10.11
C ALA A 9 -16.13 0.08 8.92
N ASN A 10 -15.25 -0.04 7.96
CA ASN A 10 -15.27 0.69 6.70
C ASN A 10 -16.02 -0.15 5.65
N GLY A 11 -17.31 0.07 5.55
CA GLY A 11 -18.17 -0.57 4.57
C GLY A 11 -18.61 -2.00 4.90
N GLU A 12 -19.50 -2.50 4.05
CA GLU A 12 -20.22 -3.76 4.26
C GLU A 12 -19.31 -5.00 4.30
N ASP A 13 -18.24 -5.01 3.49
CA ASP A 13 -17.30 -6.14 3.43
C ASP A 13 -16.62 -6.37 4.78
N GLN A 14 -16.16 -5.32 5.44
CA GLN A 14 -15.54 -5.41 6.76
C GLN A 14 -16.55 -5.83 7.83
N ILE A 15 -17.78 -5.33 7.74
CA ILE A 15 -18.88 -5.73 8.65
C ILE A 15 -19.13 -7.22 8.53
N ASN A 16 -19.23 -7.73 7.31
CA ASN A 16 -19.48 -9.16 7.07
C ASN A 16 -18.32 -10.02 7.57
N GLN A 17 -17.09 -9.56 7.39
CA GLN A 17 -15.91 -10.23 7.91
C GLN A 17 -15.90 -10.28 9.45
N LEU A 18 -16.19 -9.15 10.12
CA LEU A 18 -16.30 -9.11 11.57
C LEU A 18 -17.38 -10.06 12.10
N LYS A 19 -18.53 -10.13 11.43
CA LYS A 19 -19.61 -11.08 11.76
C LYS A 19 -19.15 -12.53 11.59
N THR A 20 -18.45 -12.84 10.50
CA THR A 20 -17.89 -14.18 10.23
C THR A 20 -16.89 -14.61 11.31
N TRP A 21 -16.12 -13.67 11.86
CA TRP A 21 -15.20 -13.91 12.97
C TRP A 21 -15.89 -14.03 14.34
N GLY A 22 -17.23 -13.98 14.37
CA GLY A 22 -18.01 -14.12 15.59
C GLY A 22 -17.92 -12.92 16.53
N VAL A 23 -17.68 -11.74 15.99
CA VAL A 23 -17.67 -10.50 16.77
C VAL A 23 -19.10 -10.19 17.21
N GLN A 24 -19.31 -10.02 18.52
CA GLN A 24 -20.60 -9.71 19.15
C GLN A 24 -20.71 -8.26 19.62
N GLY A 25 -19.67 -7.43 19.39
CA GLY A 25 -19.67 -6.02 19.77
C GLY A 25 -20.55 -5.16 18.85
N ASN A 26 -20.83 -3.94 19.31
CA ASN A 26 -21.50 -2.93 18.48
C ASN A 26 -20.59 -2.53 17.33
N ILE A 27 -21.05 -2.71 16.10
CA ILE A 27 -20.32 -2.33 14.89
C ILE A 27 -20.82 -0.97 14.42
N ILE A 28 -19.94 -0.01 14.37
CA ILE A 28 -20.20 1.33 13.81
C ILE A 28 -19.65 1.33 12.38
N GLU A 29 -20.56 1.38 11.42
CA GLU A 29 -20.20 1.52 10.02
C GLU A 29 -19.85 2.97 9.71
N ILE A 30 -18.74 3.16 8.98
CA ILE A 30 -18.35 4.45 8.39
C ILE A 30 -18.31 4.32 6.86
N SER A 31 -18.53 5.43 6.19
CA SER A 31 -18.65 5.46 4.73
C SER A 31 -17.33 5.13 4.01
N ARG A 32 -16.20 5.49 4.59
CA ARG A 32 -14.86 5.34 4.02
C ARG A 32 -13.77 5.19 5.08
N ASN A 33 -12.59 4.78 4.67
CA ASN A 33 -11.43 4.66 5.54
C ASN A 33 -10.96 6.04 6.05
N THR A 34 -10.57 6.11 7.32
CA THR A 34 -10.01 7.32 7.95
C THR A 34 -8.68 7.79 7.33
N ILE A 35 -8.05 6.99 6.46
CA ILE A 35 -6.89 7.37 5.66
C ILE A 35 -7.16 8.63 4.83
N TYR A 36 -8.40 8.84 4.35
CA TYR A 36 -8.77 10.07 3.63
C TYR A 36 -8.45 11.33 4.45
N ASP A 37 -8.83 11.34 5.73
CA ASP A 37 -8.55 12.48 6.61
C ASP A 37 -7.03 12.66 6.84
N SER A 38 -6.29 11.56 6.97
CA SER A 38 -4.84 11.62 7.14
C SER A 38 -4.15 12.23 5.93
N LEU A 39 -4.59 11.88 4.72
CA LEU A 39 -4.06 12.42 3.47
C LEU A 39 -4.39 13.90 3.26
N ASP A 40 -5.50 14.38 3.81
CA ASP A 40 -5.88 15.79 3.74
C ASP A 40 -5.13 16.65 4.77
N LEU A 41 -4.71 16.05 5.90
CA LEU A 41 -3.89 16.72 6.91
C LEU A 41 -2.44 16.91 6.49
N VAL A 42 -1.92 16.04 5.62
CA VAL A 42 -0.55 16.15 5.11
C VAL A 42 -0.52 17.12 3.92
N GLY A 43 0.27 18.16 4.03
CA GLY A 43 0.54 19.09 2.93
C GLY A 43 1.36 18.39 1.83
N LEU A 44 0.67 17.81 0.85
CA LEU A 44 1.33 17.15 -0.29
C LEU A 44 1.82 18.19 -1.28
N GLU A 45 3.13 18.24 -1.48
CA GLU A 45 3.78 19.12 -2.43
C GLU A 45 4.16 18.34 -3.70
N GLN A 46 3.82 18.91 -4.84
CA GLN A 46 4.21 18.34 -6.12
C GLN A 46 5.64 18.78 -6.44
N THR A 47 6.52 17.82 -6.69
CA THR A 47 7.91 18.08 -7.09
C THR A 47 8.10 17.73 -8.57
N GLU A 48 9.01 18.45 -9.24
CA GLU A 48 9.28 18.24 -10.67
C GLU A 48 10.10 16.96 -10.97
N ASN A 49 10.73 16.36 -9.97
CA ASN A 49 11.67 15.25 -10.14
C ASN A 49 10.93 13.89 -10.07
N LYS A 50 10.52 13.41 -11.23
CA LYS A 50 9.71 12.19 -11.39
C LYS A 50 10.49 11.09 -12.11
N ARG A 51 11.41 10.45 -11.43
CA ARG A 51 11.96 9.14 -11.83
C ARG A 51 12.03 8.18 -10.65
N GLU A 52 11.55 8.59 -9.50
CA GLU A 52 11.60 7.78 -8.29
C GLU A 52 10.52 6.70 -8.34
N VAL A 53 10.94 5.47 -8.05
CA VAL A 53 10.06 4.33 -7.81
C VAL A 53 10.16 3.97 -6.34
N VAL A 54 9.03 3.97 -5.64
CA VAL A 54 8.97 3.64 -4.22
C VAL A 54 8.61 2.18 -4.01
N ILE A 55 9.35 1.50 -3.14
CA ILE A 55 9.07 0.11 -2.76
C ILE A 55 8.84 0.04 -1.24
N SER A 56 7.76 -0.64 -0.83
CA SER A 56 7.46 -0.93 0.58
C SER A 56 6.87 -2.33 0.70
N ILE A 57 7.67 -3.29 1.17
CA ILE A 57 7.29 -4.70 1.31
C ILE A 57 7.55 -5.15 2.75
N HIS A 58 6.53 -5.65 3.43
CA HIS A 58 6.63 -6.01 4.85
C HIS A 58 5.70 -7.13 5.31
N ARG A 59 4.79 -7.62 4.46
CA ARG A 59 3.88 -8.69 4.85
C ARG A 59 4.63 -9.98 5.11
N THR A 60 4.23 -10.68 6.18
CA THR A 60 4.90 -11.88 6.68
C THR A 60 4.95 -13.00 5.65
N GLU A 61 3.91 -13.17 4.86
CA GLU A 61 3.83 -14.15 3.78
C GLU A 61 4.89 -13.91 2.70
N ASN A 62 5.23 -12.66 2.42
CA ASN A 62 6.27 -12.30 1.45
C ASN A 62 7.66 -12.38 2.05
N ILE A 63 7.89 -11.70 3.19
CA ILE A 63 9.24 -11.59 3.74
C ILE A 63 9.75 -12.90 4.35
N ASN A 64 8.88 -13.82 4.75
CA ASN A 64 9.28 -15.13 5.26
C ASN A 64 9.57 -16.16 4.15
N SER A 65 9.17 -15.89 2.92
CA SER A 65 9.47 -16.72 1.76
C SER A 65 10.72 -16.20 1.04
N LYS A 66 11.81 -17.00 1.10
CA LYS A 66 13.05 -16.65 0.37
C LYS A 66 12.80 -16.58 -1.14
N ASP A 67 11.91 -17.41 -1.67
CA ASP A 67 11.63 -17.45 -3.10
C ASP A 67 10.76 -16.26 -3.53
N ASN A 68 9.78 -15.83 -2.73
CA ASN A 68 9.03 -14.59 -2.99
C ASN A 68 9.96 -13.37 -2.99
N MET A 69 10.90 -13.31 -2.01
CA MET A 69 11.87 -12.23 -1.95
C MET A 69 12.85 -12.24 -3.15
N LYS A 70 13.28 -13.41 -3.61
CA LYS A 70 14.10 -13.52 -4.84
C LYS A 70 13.32 -13.10 -6.08
N SER A 71 12.06 -13.50 -6.20
CA SER A 71 11.17 -13.12 -7.30
C SER A 71 10.97 -11.61 -7.34
N LEU A 72 10.69 -10.99 -6.20
CA LEU A 72 10.59 -9.53 -6.08
C LEU A 72 11.89 -8.84 -6.51
N ILE A 73 13.04 -9.29 -5.99
CA ILE A 73 14.35 -8.73 -6.35
C ILE A 73 14.63 -8.89 -7.86
N ASN A 74 14.19 -10.00 -8.45
CA ASN A 74 14.30 -10.20 -9.89
C ASN A 74 13.47 -9.19 -10.68
N VAL A 75 12.25 -8.91 -10.23
CA VAL A 75 11.37 -7.88 -10.80
C VAL A 75 12.01 -6.49 -10.66
N ILE A 76 12.47 -6.13 -9.48
CA ILE A 76 13.15 -4.84 -9.20
C ILE A 76 14.39 -4.66 -10.10
N SER A 77 15.14 -5.73 -10.35
CA SER A 77 16.36 -5.65 -11.17
C SER A 77 16.11 -5.21 -12.63
N ASN A 78 14.88 -5.26 -13.11
CA ASN A 78 14.52 -4.81 -14.46
C ASN A 78 14.24 -3.31 -14.56
N ILE A 79 14.07 -2.62 -13.44
CA ILE A 79 13.74 -1.19 -13.40
C ILE A 79 14.87 -0.33 -12.83
N LYS A 80 15.77 -0.89 -12.03
CA LYS A 80 16.80 -0.16 -11.27
C LYS A 80 17.81 0.65 -12.09
N ASP A 81 17.94 0.37 -13.38
CA ASP A 81 18.86 1.09 -14.26
C ASP A 81 18.14 2.21 -15.05
N ASN A 82 16.79 2.23 -15.02
CA ASN A 82 15.96 3.22 -15.70
C ASN A 82 15.29 4.21 -14.73
N TYR A 83 15.22 3.87 -13.44
CA TYR A 83 14.56 4.64 -12.40
C TYR A 83 15.42 4.76 -11.15
N ASP A 84 15.19 5.82 -10.39
CA ASP A 84 15.75 5.99 -9.05
C ASP A 84 14.91 5.15 -8.08
N VAL A 85 15.33 3.92 -7.81
CA VAL A 85 14.55 2.98 -7.01
C VAL A 85 14.91 3.14 -5.53
N SER A 86 13.91 3.47 -4.72
CA SER A 86 14.01 3.62 -3.26
C SER A 86 13.17 2.56 -2.56
N TRP A 87 13.81 1.65 -1.83
CA TRP A 87 13.12 0.63 -1.04
C TRP A 87 13.14 0.99 0.45
N TYR A 88 12.00 1.41 0.97
CA TYR A 88 11.80 1.73 2.39
C TYR A 88 11.63 0.44 3.19
N LEU A 89 12.62 0.14 4.01
CA LEU A 89 12.77 -1.15 4.68
C LEU A 89 12.21 -1.11 6.09
N HIS A 90 11.14 -1.85 6.33
CA HIS A 90 10.76 -2.24 7.68
C HIS A 90 11.85 -3.12 8.32
N ILE A 91 12.04 -3.01 9.63
CA ILE A 91 13.06 -3.78 10.36
C ILE A 91 12.96 -5.29 10.08
N PRO A 92 11.78 -5.93 10.10
CA PRO A 92 11.66 -7.35 9.75
C PRO A 92 12.13 -7.65 8.33
N THR A 93 11.78 -6.82 7.36
CA THR A 93 12.20 -6.99 5.95
C THR A 93 13.73 -6.91 5.80
N LYS A 94 14.35 -5.90 6.44
CA LYS A 94 15.81 -5.71 6.46
C LYS A 94 16.51 -6.94 7.06
N ASN A 95 15.97 -7.47 8.16
CA ASN A 95 16.52 -8.65 8.83
C ASN A 95 16.39 -9.91 7.94
N LYS A 96 15.28 -10.08 7.24
CA LYS A 96 15.08 -11.20 6.32
C LYS A 96 15.99 -11.12 5.10
N LEU A 97 16.15 -9.95 4.50
CA LEU A 97 17.13 -9.73 3.42
C LEU A 97 18.55 -10.14 3.83
N LYS A 98 18.95 -9.79 5.07
CA LYS A 98 20.24 -10.21 5.64
C LYS A 98 20.32 -11.72 5.84
N SER A 99 19.32 -12.33 6.48
CA SER A 99 19.31 -13.76 6.80
C SER A 99 19.28 -14.66 5.58
N PHE A 100 18.69 -14.18 4.48
CA PHE A 100 18.67 -14.88 3.19
C PHE A 100 19.91 -14.61 2.32
N ASN A 101 20.83 -13.76 2.79
CA ASN A 101 22.01 -13.27 2.02
C ASN A 101 21.60 -12.55 0.72
N LEU A 102 20.49 -11.80 0.74
CA LEU A 102 19.95 -11.08 -0.42
C LEU A 102 20.29 -9.58 -0.41
N ILE A 103 20.60 -9.00 0.75
CA ILE A 103 20.80 -7.56 0.91
C ILE A 103 21.95 -7.01 0.06
N ASN A 104 22.98 -7.82 -0.17
CA ASN A 104 24.15 -7.48 -0.99
C ASN A 104 24.08 -8.09 -2.40
N SER A 105 22.91 -8.49 -2.84
CA SER A 105 22.72 -9.04 -4.19
C SER A 105 23.10 -8.03 -5.26
N ASN A 106 23.85 -8.44 -6.28
CA ASN A 106 24.11 -7.61 -7.46
C ASN A 106 22.84 -7.09 -8.15
N LYS A 107 21.73 -7.78 -7.98
CA LYS A 107 20.42 -7.36 -8.49
C LYS A 107 19.86 -6.13 -7.76
N LEU A 108 20.32 -5.85 -6.54
CA LEU A 108 19.98 -4.65 -5.76
C LEU A 108 21.04 -3.54 -5.88
N LYS A 109 22.09 -3.74 -6.68
CA LYS A 109 23.03 -2.67 -6.98
C LYS A 109 22.25 -1.53 -7.67
N ASN A 110 22.47 -0.30 -7.24
CA ASN A 110 21.74 0.92 -7.66
C ASN A 110 20.30 1.02 -7.11
N VAL A 111 19.91 0.19 -6.14
CA VAL A 111 18.67 0.36 -5.37
C VAL A 111 19.02 1.03 -4.04
N ASN A 112 18.37 2.14 -3.72
CA ASN A 112 18.53 2.83 -2.44
C ASN A 112 17.76 2.07 -1.36
N LEU A 113 18.47 1.41 -0.45
CA LEU A 113 17.87 0.73 0.69
C LEU A 113 17.78 1.72 1.86
N ILE A 114 16.58 2.20 2.15
CA ILE A 114 16.32 3.31 3.06
C ILE A 114 15.59 2.79 4.30
N ASP A 115 15.96 3.25 5.48
CA ASP A 115 15.19 2.99 6.69
C ASP A 115 13.87 3.80 6.65
N LEU A 116 12.88 3.42 7.48
CA LEU A 116 11.61 4.13 7.49
C LEU A 116 11.80 5.61 7.85
N VAL A 117 11.06 6.44 7.17
CA VAL A 117 10.98 7.90 7.38
C VAL A 117 9.65 8.28 8.06
N PRO A 118 9.47 9.50 8.55
CA PRO A 118 8.19 10.01 9.03
C PRO A 118 7.07 9.84 7.99
N TYR A 119 5.84 9.71 8.47
CA TYR A 119 4.68 9.40 7.63
C TYR A 119 4.41 10.46 6.55
N ASP A 120 4.50 11.72 6.89
CA ASP A 120 4.33 12.85 5.99
C ASP A 120 5.39 12.87 4.88
N GLU A 121 6.64 12.59 5.23
CA GLU A 121 7.73 12.44 4.26
C GLU A 121 7.46 11.24 3.33
N PHE A 122 7.06 10.09 3.88
CA PHE A 122 6.75 8.91 3.09
C PHE A 122 5.58 9.15 2.13
N LEU A 123 4.51 9.80 2.58
CA LEU A 123 3.38 10.16 1.72
C LEU A 123 3.78 11.07 0.56
N ASN A 124 4.65 12.07 0.82
CA ASN A 124 5.19 12.91 -0.24
C ASN A 124 6.03 12.11 -1.24
N LYS A 125 6.77 11.10 -0.78
CA LYS A 125 7.48 10.16 -1.66
C LYS A 125 6.52 9.34 -2.52
N LEU A 126 5.46 8.77 -1.95
CA LEU A 126 4.42 8.08 -2.71
C LEU A 126 3.78 8.99 -3.77
N TYR A 127 3.35 10.19 -3.37
CA TYR A 127 2.65 11.13 -4.24
C TYR A 127 3.48 11.59 -5.45
N ASN A 128 4.79 11.71 -5.27
CA ASN A 128 5.72 12.16 -6.31
C ASN A 128 6.40 11.01 -7.07
N SER A 129 6.10 9.75 -6.75
CA SER A 129 6.70 8.61 -7.45
C SER A 129 6.08 8.38 -8.84
N GLU A 130 6.86 7.80 -9.75
CA GLU A 130 6.36 7.32 -11.04
C GLU A 130 5.37 6.19 -10.84
N PHE A 131 5.75 5.24 -10.00
CA PHE A 131 4.89 4.16 -9.54
C PHE A 131 5.41 3.57 -8.22
N VAL A 132 4.57 2.79 -7.57
CA VAL A 132 4.86 2.14 -6.29
C VAL A 132 4.81 0.62 -6.44
N ILE A 133 5.66 -0.09 -5.70
CA ILE A 133 5.56 -1.55 -5.50
C ILE A 133 5.34 -1.80 -4.01
N THR A 134 4.20 -2.35 -3.65
CA THR A 134 3.88 -2.56 -2.22
C THR A 134 3.04 -3.83 -2.00
N ASP A 135 3.08 -4.33 -0.76
CA ASP A 135 2.20 -5.39 -0.28
C ASP A 135 1.33 -4.95 0.92
N GLY A 136 1.54 -3.72 1.43
CA GLY A 136 0.86 -3.18 2.60
C GLY A 136 -0.52 -2.59 2.27
N ASP A 137 -1.57 -2.99 3.04
CA ASP A 137 -2.94 -2.51 2.80
C ASP A 137 -3.06 -0.99 2.89
N GLY A 138 -2.44 -0.36 3.90
CA GLY A 138 -2.45 1.10 4.06
C GLY A 138 -1.85 1.80 2.84
N VAL A 139 -0.66 1.37 2.40
CA VAL A 139 0.02 1.96 1.24
C VAL A 139 -0.78 1.74 -0.06
N VAL A 140 -1.42 0.57 -0.21
CA VAL A 140 -2.31 0.29 -1.35
C VAL A 140 -3.46 1.30 -1.39
N GLU A 141 -4.12 1.54 -0.25
CA GLU A 141 -5.23 2.47 -0.16
C GLU A 141 -4.79 3.93 -0.34
N GLU A 142 -3.65 4.31 0.25
CA GLU A 142 -3.04 5.63 0.04
C GLU A 142 -2.76 5.89 -1.45
N CYS A 143 -2.12 4.94 -2.13
CA CYS A 143 -1.83 5.06 -3.56
C CYS A 143 -3.10 5.11 -4.42
N TYR A 144 -4.13 4.33 -4.06
CA TYR A 144 -5.43 4.39 -4.72
C TYR A 144 -6.09 5.78 -4.60
N ILE A 145 -6.06 6.36 -3.40
CA ILE A 145 -6.62 7.69 -3.15
C ILE A 145 -5.79 8.77 -3.86
N LEU A 146 -4.48 8.66 -3.84
CA LEU A 146 -3.56 9.59 -4.49
C LEU A 146 -3.53 9.46 -6.02
N GLY A 147 -4.09 8.39 -6.59
CA GLY A 147 -4.06 8.10 -8.01
C GLY A 147 -2.68 7.70 -8.54
N VAL A 148 -1.82 7.16 -7.67
CA VAL A 148 -0.46 6.75 -8.01
C VAL A 148 -0.47 5.33 -8.58
N PRO A 149 0.08 5.09 -9.79
CA PRO A 149 0.20 3.76 -10.36
C PRO A 149 0.90 2.80 -9.39
N THR A 150 0.28 1.66 -9.08
CA THR A 150 0.81 0.78 -8.04
C THR A 150 0.74 -0.69 -8.43
N LEU A 151 1.89 -1.35 -8.38
CA LEU A 151 1.99 -2.80 -8.49
C LEU A 151 1.88 -3.41 -7.09
N VAL A 152 0.77 -4.09 -6.83
CA VAL A 152 0.50 -4.74 -5.55
C VAL A 152 1.12 -6.13 -5.56
N TRP A 153 2.17 -6.33 -4.73
CA TRP A 153 2.93 -7.58 -4.67
C TRP A 153 2.21 -8.63 -3.84
N ARG A 154 1.14 -9.19 -4.40
CA ARG A 154 0.28 -10.23 -3.79
C ARG A 154 -0.25 -11.19 -4.84
N TYR A 155 -0.69 -12.36 -4.37
CA TYR A 155 -1.41 -13.34 -5.17
C TYR A 155 -2.92 -13.10 -5.13
N GLU A 156 -3.45 -12.68 -3.96
CA GLU A 156 -4.87 -12.41 -3.74
C GLU A 156 -5.05 -11.04 -3.08
N HIS A 157 -6.16 -10.37 -3.39
CA HIS A 157 -6.63 -9.21 -2.68
C HIS A 157 -7.71 -9.67 -1.70
N LEU A 158 -7.42 -9.59 -0.42
CA LEU A 158 -8.28 -10.19 0.59
C LEU A 158 -9.49 -9.32 0.96
N ASP A 159 -9.38 -8.02 1.10
CA ASP A 159 -10.45 -7.21 1.69
C ASP A 159 -10.75 -5.91 0.94
N SER A 160 -10.22 -5.73 -0.27
CA SER A 160 -10.24 -4.46 -0.98
C SER A 160 -10.56 -4.62 -2.47
N ASN A 161 -11.40 -5.59 -2.83
CA ASN A 161 -11.78 -5.86 -4.22
C ASN A 161 -12.31 -4.60 -4.94
N HIS A 162 -13.00 -3.73 -4.21
CA HIS A 162 -13.53 -2.47 -4.73
C HIS A 162 -12.42 -1.51 -5.21
N LEU A 163 -11.22 -1.58 -4.63
CA LEU A 163 -10.09 -0.72 -5.02
C LEU A 163 -9.50 -1.12 -6.40
N PHE A 164 -9.72 -2.36 -6.84
CA PHE A 164 -9.21 -2.88 -8.12
C PHE A 164 -10.23 -2.83 -9.24
N SER A 165 -11.44 -2.31 -8.98
CA SER A 165 -12.51 -2.21 -9.97
C SER A 165 -12.57 -0.81 -10.60
N GLY A 166 -13.01 -0.76 -11.86
CA GLY A 166 -13.19 0.50 -12.59
C GLY A 166 -11.87 1.23 -12.84
N ASP A 167 -11.88 2.54 -12.64
CA ASP A 167 -10.74 3.45 -12.83
C ASP A 167 -9.78 3.33 -11.63
N SER A 168 -8.97 2.28 -11.61
CA SER A 168 -8.04 1.99 -10.52
C SER A 168 -6.59 2.25 -10.91
N SER A 169 -5.85 2.87 -9.99
CA SER A 169 -4.39 3.03 -10.09
C SER A 169 -3.62 1.75 -9.73
N LEU A 170 -4.31 0.67 -9.36
CA LEU A 170 -3.72 -0.54 -8.80
C LEU A 170 -3.71 -1.70 -9.78
N LEU A 171 -2.62 -2.46 -9.82
CA LEU A 171 -2.52 -3.75 -10.49
C LEU A 171 -2.01 -4.82 -9.52
N LEU A 172 -2.75 -5.92 -9.39
CA LEU A 172 -2.29 -7.09 -8.65
C LEU A 172 -1.24 -7.86 -9.46
N SER A 173 -0.10 -8.15 -8.84
CA SER A 173 1.03 -8.82 -9.53
C SER A 173 0.79 -10.30 -9.81
N ASP A 174 0.04 -10.98 -8.95
CA ASP A 174 -0.11 -12.45 -8.91
C ASP A 174 1.25 -13.18 -8.89
N PHE A 175 2.32 -12.48 -8.46
CA PHE A 175 3.71 -12.92 -8.56
C PHE A 175 4.13 -13.31 -10.00
N ASN A 176 3.40 -12.84 -11.00
CA ASN A 176 3.65 -13.11 -12.42
C ASN A 176 4.64 -12.11 -12.97
N PHE A 177 5.80 -12.60 -13.42
CA PHE A 177 6.90 -11.78 -13.91
C PHE A 177 6.51 -10.97 -15.17
N ASP A 178 5.86 -11.60 -16.14
CA ASP A 178 5.48 -10.94 -17.39
C ASP A 178 4.42 -9.84 -17.15
N LYS A 179 3.51 -10.09 -16.22
CA LYS A 179 2.51 -9.11 -15.78
C LYS A 179 3.18 -7.89 -15.15
N CYS A 180 4.22 -8.10 -14.34
CA CYS A 180 5.01 -7.02 -13.75
C CYS A 180 5.76 -6.22 -14.83
N LEU A 181 6.40 -6.88 -15.80
CA LEU A 181 7.08 -6.20 -16.91
C LEU A 181 6.10 -5.38 -17.76
N ASN A 182 4.94 -5.94 -18.06
CA ASN A 182 3.90 -5.20 -18.79
C ASN A 182 3.43 -3.96 -18.00
N PHE A 183 3.28 -4.06 -16.68
CA PHE A 183 2.97 -2.90 -15.84
C PHE A 183 4.05 -1.82 -15.97
N PHE A 184 5.34 -2.17 -15.88
CA PHE A 184 6.42 -1.19 -15.97
C PHE A 184 6.48 -0.47 -17.33
N GLN A 185 6.07 -1.13 -18.39
CA GLN A 185 5.98 -0.53 -19.73
C GLN A 185 4.77 0.41 -19.86
N ASN A 186 3.69 0.14 -19.12
CA ASN A 186 2.39 0.77 -19.29
C ASN A 186 1.84 1.45 -18.04
N TYR A 187 2.67 1.66 -16.98
CA TYR A 187 2.20 2.17 -15.68
C TYR A 187 1.45 3.51 -15.79
N LYS A 188 1.77 4.34 -16.79
CA LYS A 188 1.08 5.63 -17.00
C LYS A 188 -0.42 5.46 -17.28
N ASN A 189 -0.83 4.31 -17.80
CA ASN A 189 -2.24 4.00 -18.05
C ASN A 189 -3.01 3.72 -16.73
N PHE A 190 -2.29 3.50 -15.63
CA PHE A 190 -2.85 3.31 -14.30
C PHE A 190 -2.89 4.61 -13.48
N LYS A 191 -2.41 5.73 -14.02
CA LYS A 191 -2.48 7.00 -13.31
C LYS A 191 -3.90 7.54 -13.33
N THR A 192 -4.44 7.84 -12.15
CA THR A 192 -5.75 8.46 -12.00
C THR A 192 -5.64 9.80 -11.27
N ASP A 193 -6.71 10.58 -11.27
CA ASP A 193 -6.76 11.77 -10.44
C ASP A 193 -6.86 11.42 -8.95
N ARG A 194 -6.32 12.29 -8.10
CA ARG A 194 -6.48 12.17 -6.65
C ARG A 194 -7.97 12.16 -6.30
N LYS A 195 -8.39 11.14 -5.57
CA LYS A 195 -9.76 11.04 -5.06
C LYS A 195 -9.92 11.98 -3.86
N LYS A 196 -10.77 13.00 -4.01
CA LYS A 196 -11.11 13.93 -2.93
C LYS A 196 -12.43 13.52 -2.31
N ASP A 197 -12.53 13.65 -1.00
CA ASP A 197 -13.77 13.51 -0.26
C ASP A 197 -14.03 14.79 0.52
N SER A 198 -15.26 15.27 0.46
CA SER A 198 -15.71 16.41 1.27
C SER A 198 -16.19 15.97 2.66
N SER A 199 -16.37 14.68 2.89
CA SER A 199 -16.70 14.09 4.19
C SER A 199 -15.43 13.83 5.00
N SER A 200 -15.55 13.79 6.33
CA SER A 200 -14.49 13.35 7.23
C SER A 200 -14.93 12.01 7.86
N PRO A 201 -14.41 10.87 7.39
CA PRO A 201 -14.69 9.56 7.98
C PRO A 201 -14.36 9.48 9.47
N SER A 202 -13.32 10.16 9.92
CA SER A 202 -12.94 10.21 11.34
C SER A 202 -14.00 10.96 12.17
N LYS A 203 -14.54 12.06 11.66
CA LYS A 203 -15.64 12.78 12.29
C LYS A 203 -16.92 11.95 12.30
N GLU A 204 -17.24 11.30 11.19
CA GLU A 204 -18.39 10.38 11.11
C GLU A 204 -18.29 9.27 12.17
N ALA A 205 -17.10 8.67 12.31
CA ALA A 205 -16.84 7.64 13.32
C ALA A 205 -17.08 8.17 14.74
N LEU A 206 -16.57 9.36 15.04
CA LEU A 206 -16.69 10.00 16.35
C LEU A 206 -18.16 10.34 16.66
N ASP A 207 -18.87 10.96 15.73
CA ASP A 207 -20.25 11.36 15.91
C ASP A 207 -21.16 10.13 16.14
N LYS A 208 -20.97 9.05 15.37
CA LYS A 208 -21.70 7.80 15.56
C LYS A 208 -21.36 7.12 16.89
N LEU A 209 -20.09 7.16 17.31
CA LEU A 209 -19.67 6.61 18.60
C LEU A 209 -20.34 7.36 19.78
N ILE A 210 -20.31 8.70 19.75
CA ILE A 210 -20.92 9.53 20.81
C ILE A 210 -22.41 9.26 20.90
N ASN A 211 -23.12 9.11 19.79
CA ASN A 211 -24.56 8.81 19.75
C ASN A 211 -24.89 7.37 20.15
N SER A 212 -23.90 6.50 20.33
CA SER A 212 -24.07 5.08 20.69
C SER A 212 -23.80 4.80 22.19
N ILE A 213 -23.32 5.81 22.92
CA ILE A 213 -23.04 5.79 24.36
C ILE A 213 -24.24 6.38 25.11
#